data_cbb2a616d8ff51e280fddc9d4a8c3167
#
_entry.id   cbb2a616d8ff51e280fddc9d4a8c3167
#
_cell.length_a   1.000
_cell.length_b   1.000
_cell.length_c   1.000
_cell.angle_alpha   90.00
_cell.angle_beta   90.00
_cell.angle_gamma   90.00
#
_symmetry.space_group_name_H-M   'P 1'
#
loop_
_entity.id
_entity.type
_entity.pdbx_description
1 polymer ?
#
loop_
_entity_poly.entity_id
_entity_poly.type
_entity_poly.pdbx_seq_one_letter_code
_entity_poly.pdbx_strand_id
1 'polypeptide(L)'
;FKMSKNVICYAWLSVCLSSAIPAFAVQPTLKPSDISIPAISEESQLATKRATTRLTQSHYRKIKLDDDFSEKIFDRYIKNLDFSHNTFLQSDIDELRQKYGTKLDEQLSQGDLSAAFDIYDVMMKRRYERYTYALSLLDKEPDLNGQDQIEIDREKAAAPQTEADANKLWDARVKNDIINLKLKDKKWSEIKAKLTKRYNLAIRRLTQTKADDIVQIYLNAFAREIDPHTSYLSPRTAKSFNESINLSLEGIGTTLQSEDDEISIKSLVPGAPAERSKKLHPGDKIIGVGQATGDIEDVVGWRLEDLVEKIKGKKGTKVRLEIEPAKGGKSRII
;
A
#
# COMPACT_ATOMS: atom_id res chain seq x y z
N PHE A 1 -55.83 10.13 53.63
CA PHE A 1 -55.72 10.63 52.24
C PHE A 1 -54.46 10.08 51.60
N LYS A 2 -54.61 9.15 50.65
CA LYS A 2 -53.53 8.50 49.90
C LYS A 2 -53.30 9.28 48.60
N MET A 3 -52.10 9.77 48.39
CA MET A 3 -51.62 10.24 47.08
C MET A 3 -50.78 9.14 46.43
N SER A 4 -51.26 8.63 45.28
CA SER A 4 -50.54 7.71 44.39
C SER A 4 -49.56 8.50 43.52
N LYS A 5 -48.28 8.11 43.53
CA LYS A 5 -47.28 8.61 42.60
C LYS A 5 -47.11 7.59 41.46
N ASN A 6 -47.65 7.92 40.29
CA ASN A 6 -47.34 7.18 39.06
C ASN A 6 -45.94 7.56 38.55
N VAL A 7 -45.02 6.61 38.59
CA VAL A 7 -43.70 6.73 37.94
C VAL A 7 -43.84 6.10 36.57
N ILE A 8 -43.79 6.92 35.51
CA ILE A 8 -43.73 6.46 34.12
C ILE A 8 -42.26 6.21 33.79
N CYS A 9 -41.89 4.92 33.68
CA CYS A 9 -40.59 4.52 33.17
C CYS A 9 -40.65 4.58 31.64
N TYR A 10 -39.95 5.54 31.05
CA TYR A 10 -39.63 5.52 29.62
C TYR A 10 -38.47 4.52 29.36
N ALA A 11 -38.82 3.35 28.85
CA ALA A 11 -37.84 2.43 28.32
C ALA A 11 -37.37 2.92 26.91
N TRP A 12 -36.15 3.40 26.87
CA TRP A 12 -35.47 3.67 25.60
C TRP A 12 -35.10 2.34 24.94
N LEU A 13 -35.86 1.94 23.94
CA LEU A 13 -35.46 0.84 23.05
C LEU A 13 -34.38 1.39 22.11
N SER A 14 -33.11 1.16 22.45
CA SER A 14 -32.00 1.32 21.52
C SER A 14 -32.08 0.20 20.50
N VAL A 15 -32.64 0.48 19.33
CA VAL A 15 -32.55 -0.41 18.17
C VAL A 15 -31.12 -0.30 17.64
N CYS A 16 -30.25 -1.21 18.09
CA CYS A 16 -29.00 -1.48 17.39
C CYS A 16 -29.38 -2.17 16.06
N LEU A 17 -29.40 -1.39 14.98
CA LEU A 17 -29.33 -1.96 13.64
C LEU A 17 -27.91 -2.57 13.49
N SER A 18 -27.71 -3.78 13.99
CA SER A 18 -26.64 -4.63 13.52
C SER A 18 -26.98 -4.99 12.08
N SER A 19 -26.32 -4.35 11.11
CA SER A 19 -26.29 -4.81 9.73
C SER A 19 -25.69 -6.22 9.75
N ALA A 20 -26.56 -7.22 9.76
CA ALA A 20 -26.16 -8.61 9.63
C ALA A 20 -25.51 -8.78 8.25
N ILE A 21 -24.19 -8.82 8.21
CA ILE A 21 -23.44 -9.23 7.03
C ILE A 21 -23.86 -10.68 6.76
N PRO A 22 -24.35 -11.01 5.56
CA PRO A 22 -24.77 -12.37 5.27
C PRO A 22 -23.61 -13.33 5.49
N ALA A 23 -23.88 -14.46 6.17
CA ALA A 23 -22.90 -15.44 6.64
C ALA A 23 -22.09 -16.15 5.53
N PHE A 24 -22.27 -15.78 4.26
CA PHE A 24 -21.64 -16.36 3.07
C PHE A 24 -20.76 -15.39 2.28
N ALA A 25 -20.66 -14.12 2.71
CA ALA A 25 -19.85 -13.13 2.01
C ALA A 25 -18.36 -13.48 2.09
N VAL A 26 -17.63 -13.38 0.98
CA VAL A 26 -16.17 -13.52 0.99
C VAL A 26 -15.61 -12.41 1.87
N GLN A 27 -15.00 -12.80 2.98
CA GLN A 27 -14.48 -11.90 3.98
C GLN A 27 -12.98 -11.68 3.80
N PRO A 28 -12.45 -10.51 4.19
CA PRO A 28 -11.02 -10.31 4.24
C PRO A 28 -10.35 -11.24 5.26
N THR A 29 -9.13 -11.69 4.95
CA THR A 29 -8.33 -12.52 5.87
C THR A 29 -7.81 -11.73 7.07
N LEU A 30 -7.69 -10.42 6.96
CA LEU A 30 -7.26 -9.51 8.03
C LEU A 30 -8.44 -8.65 8.49
N LYS A 31 -8.46 -8.34 9.79
CA LYS A 31 -9.47 -7.46 10.41
C LYS A 31 -8.99 -6.01 10.37
N PRO A 32 -9.89 -5.01 10.54
CA PRO A 32 -9.48 -3.61 10.65
C PRO A 32 -8.45 -3.37 11.75
N SER A 33 -8.56 -4.10 12.88
CA SER A 33 -7.62 -4.02 14.01
C SER A 33 -6.19 -4.48 13.69
N ASP A 34 -6.00 -5.25 12.62
CA ASP A 34 -4.69 -5.73 12.20
C ASP A 34 -3.93 -4.68 11.36
N ILE A 35 -4.65 -3.62 10.94
CA ILE A 35 -4.13 -2.54 10.14
C ILE A 35 -3.89 -1.33 11.03
N SER A 36 -2.63 -1.00 11.24
CA SER A 36 -2.21 0.15 12.04
C SER A 36 -1.19 0.99 11.29
N ILE A 37 -1.29 2.30 11.48
CA ILE A 37 -0.27 3.19 10.96
C ILE A 37 1.02 3.03 11.77
N PRO A 38 2.19 2.99 11.13
CA PRO A 38 3.46 2.92 11.85
C PRO A 38 3.68 4.19 12.68
N ALA A 39 4.45 4.06 13.77
CA ALA A 39 4.78 5.20 14.62
C ALA A 39 5.75 6.17 13.91
N ILE A 40 5.59 7.46 14.21
CA ILE A 40 6.51 8.51 13.78
C ILE A 40 7.78 8.40 14.63
N SER A 41 8.95 8.33 13.99
CA SER A 41 10.24 8.30 14.68
C SER A 41 10.86 9.72 14.76
N GLU A 42 11.67 9.96 15.80
CA GLU A 42 12.45 11.22 15.91
C GLU A 42 13.41 11.37 14.73
N GLU A 43 13.96 10.27 14.21
CA GLU A 43 14.83 10.29 13.04
C GLU A 43 14.09 10.80 11.79
N SER A 44 12.86 10.35 11.57
CA SER A 44 12.01 10.81 10.46
C SER A 44 11.65 12.28 10.60
N GLN A 45 11.37 12.76 11.81
CA GLN A 45 11.09 14.19 12.09
C GLN A 45 12.31 15.04 11.81
N LEU A 46 13.49 14.61 12.27
CA LEU A 46 14.75 15.32 12.02
C LEU A 46 15.11 15.33 10.52
N ALA A 47 14.91 14.21 9.83
CA ALA A 47 15.12 14.12 8.40
C ALA A 47 14.20 15.07 7.62
N THR A 48 12.93 15.15 8.01
CA THR A 48 11.95 16.08 7.44
C THR A 48 12.38 17.52 7.61
N LYS A 49 12.74 17.93 8.82
CA LYS A 49 13.22 19.28 9.11
C LYS A 49 14.46 19.65 8.29
N ARG A 50 15.43 18.74 8.20
CA ARG A 50 16.66 18.93 7.41
C ARG A 50 16.36 19.03 5.91
N ALA A 51 15.50 18.16 5.39
CA ALA A 51 15.10 18.19 3.98
C ALA A 51 14.38 19.51 3.65
N THR A 52 13.45 19.95 4.49
CA THR A 52 12.73 21.21 4.33
C THR A 52 13.70 22.39 4.31
N THR A 53 14.60 22.48 5.29
CA THR A 53 15.63 23.54 5.34
C THR A 53 16.47 23.54 4.07
N ARG A 54 16.93 22.36 3.62
CA ARG A 54 17.75 22.25 2.41
C ARG A 54 16.99 22.70 1.16
N LEU A 55 15.74 22.27 1.01
CA LEU A 55 14.91 22.60 -0.15
C LEU A 55 14.51 24.07 -0.18
N THR A 56 14.27 24.71 0.96
CA THR A 56 13.90 26.13 1.00
C THR A 56 15.11 27.08 0.89
N GLN A 57 16.27 26.72 1.47
CA GLN A 57 17.42 27.59 1.54
C GLN A 57 18.44 27.36 0.43
N SER A 58 18.67 26.11 0.03
CA SER A 58 19.78 25.75 -0.87
C SER A 58 19.34 25.34 -2.28
N HIS A 59 18.03 25.20 -2.53
CA HIS A 59 17.51 24.88 -3.86
C HIS A 59 17.70 26.04 -4.83
N TYR A 60 17.97 25.77 -6.11
CA TYR A 60 18.15 26.79 -7.14
C TYR A 60 16.88 27.61 -7.39
N ARG A 61 15.69 26.96 -7.33
CA ARG A 61 14.42 27.68 -7.32
C ARG A 61 14.15 28.19 -5.91
N LYS A 62 14.00 29.50 -5.79
CA LYS A 62 13.57 30.10 -4.53
C LYS A 62 12.03 30.04 -4.45
N ILE A 63 11.53 29.56 -3.35
CA ILE A 63 10.10 29.50 -3.05
C ILE A 63 9.84 30.25 -1.75
N LYS A 64 8.61 30.70 -1.60
CA LYS A 64 8.07 31.09 -0.32
C LYS A 64 7.24 29.94 0.19
N LEU A 65 7.66 29.34 1.30
CA LEU A 65 6.92 28.27 1.96
C LEU A 65 5.91 28.96 2.90
N ASP A 66 4.67 29.07 2.45
CA ASP A 66 3.54 29.73 3.11
C ASP A 66 2.24 28.94 2.90
N ASP A 67 1.12 29.49 3.39
CA ASP A 67 -0.20 28.87 3.31
C ASP A 67 -0.58 28.45 1.89
N ASP A 68 -0.35 29.33 0.89
CA ASP A 68 -0.62 29.02 -0.52
C ASP A 68 0.21 27.84 -1.03
N PHE A 69 1.46 27.76 -0.59
CA PHE A 69 2.32 26.64 -0.95
C PHE A 69 1.94 25.38 -0.18
N SER A 70 1.49 25.52 1.06
CA SER A 70 0.93 24.45 1.89
C SER A 70 -0.24 23.77 1.19
N GLU A 71 -1.21 24.53 0.66
CA GLU A 71 -2.35 23.98 -0.06
C GLU A 71 -1.93 23.17 -1.31
N LYS A 72 -0.92 23.62 -2.04
CA LYS A 72 -0.39 22.88 -3.19
C LYS A 72 0.25 21.56 -2.78
N ILE A 73 0.98 21.55 -1.66
CA ILE A 73 1.54 20.30 -1.10
C ILE A 73 0.41 19.35 -0.71
N PHE A 74 -0.63 19.87 -0.05
CA PHE A 74 -1.80 19.09 0.35
C PHE A 74 -2.45 18.42 -0.87
N ASP A 75 -2.76 19.19 -1.90
CA ASP A 75 -3.38 18.68 -3.13
C ASP A 75 -2.53 17.60 -3.79
N ARG A 76 -1.24 17.83 -3.88
CA ARG A 76 -0.32 16.84 -4.45
C ARG A 76 -0.21 15.60 -3.61
N TYR A 77 -0.23 15.73 -2.29
CA TYR A 77 -0.17 14.58 -1.39
C TYR A 77 -1.43 13.72 -1.51
N ILE A 78 -2.62 14.32 -1.50
CA ILE A 78 -3.89 13.62 -1.77
C ILE A 78 -3.84 12.93 -3.14
N LYS A 79 -3.41 13.63 -4.19
CA LYS A 79 -3.27 13.06 -5.54
C LYS A 79 -2.29 11.89 -5.58
N ASN A 80 -1.17 11.95 -4.89
CA ASN A 80 -0.18 10.87 -4.83
C ASN A 80 -0.76 9.63 -4.12
N LEU A 81 -1.61 9.81 -3.13
CA LEU A 81 -2.25 8.72 -2.39
C LEU A 81 -3.44 8.11 -3.14
N ASP A 82 -4.18 8.91 -3.90
CA ASP A 82 -5.39 8.48 -4.62
C ASP A 82 -5.49 9.13 -6.02
N PHE A 83 -4.55 8.80 -6.89
CA PHE A 83 -4.46 9.33 -8.25
C PHE A 83 -5.75 9.13 -9.08
N SER A 84 -6.44 8.01 -8.84
CA SER A 84 -7.66 7.66 -9.58
C SER A 84 -8.95 8.10 -8.88
N HIS A 85 -8.87 8.84 -7.79
CA HIS A 85 -10.03 9.33 -7.02
C HIS A 85 -11.08 8.24 -6.75
N ASN A 86 -10.62 7.11 -6.23
CA ASN A 86 -11.46 5.93 -5.98
C ASN A 86 -11.35 5.39 -4.54
N THR A 87 -10.63 6.10 -3.69
CA THR A 87 -10.35 5.71 -2.30
C THR A 87 -11.01 6.65 -1.32
N PHE A 88 -10.58 7.92 -1.31
CA PHE A 88 -11.17 8.94 -0.43
C PHE A 88 -12.60 9.30 -0.84
N LEU A 89 -13.42 9.65 0.14
CA LEU A 89 -14.63 10.44 -0.10
C LEU A 89 -14.27 11.93 -0.17
N GLN A 90 -15.10 12.72 -0.85
CA GLN A 90 -14.90 14.17 -0.89
C GLN A 90 -14.93 14.77 0.53
N SER A 91 -15.81 14.29 1.40
CA SER A 91 -15.86 14.71 2.80
C SER A 91 -14.57 14.47 3.57
N ASP A 92 -13.86 13.35 3.31
CA ASP A 92 -12.56 13.10 3.93
C ASP A 92 -11.54 14.17 3.51
N ILE A 93 -11.51 14.48 2.21
CA ILE A 93 -10.59 15.49 1.64
C ILE A 93 -10.89 16.86 2.23
N ASP A 94 -12.18 17.23 2.34
CA ASP A 94 -12.62 18.53 2.87
C ASP A 94 -12.25 18.68 4.36
N GLU A 95 -12.50 17.65 5.17
CA GLU A 95 -12.13 17.63 6.59
C GLU A 95 -10.61 17.72 6.80
N LEU A 96 -9.85 16.94 6.03
CA LEU A 96 -8.39 16.95 6.08
C LEU A 96 -7.82 18.28 5.62
N ARG A 97 -8.42 18.91 4.59
CA ARG A 97 -8.04 20.24 4.11
C ARG A 97 -8.32 21.31 5.15
N GLN A 98 -9.48 21.28 5.79
CA GLN A 98 -9.82 22.20 6.87
C GLN A 98 -8.81 22.09 8.03
N LYS A 99 -8.37 20.86 8.33
CA LYS A 99 -7.44 20.60 9.43
C LYS A 99 -6.00 20.99 9.10
N TYR A 100 -5.54 20.72 7.88
CA TYR A 100 -4.12 20.73 7.52
C TYR A 100 -3.76 21.60 6.32
N GLY A 101 -4.71 21.98 5.46
CA GLY A 101 -4.44 22.58 4.15
C GLY A 101 -3.43 23.75 4.17
N THR A 102 -3.55 24.64 5.17
CA THR A 102 -2.68 25.82 5.32
C THR A 102 -1.61 25.69 6.41
N LYS A 103 -1.35 24.47 6.93
CA LYS A 103 -0.43 24.26 8.06
C LYS A 103 0.81 23.43 7.71
N LEU A 104 0.89 22.90 6.50
CA LEU A 104 1.97 21.98 6.14
C LEU A 104 3.33 22.70 6.04
N ASP A 105 3.35 23.97 5.73
CA ASP A 105 4.54 24.81 5.70
C ASP A 105 5.20 24.94 7.07
N GLU A 106 4.41 25.24 8.12
CA GLU A 106 4.88 25.30 9.51
C GLU A 106 5.33 23.91 9.99
N GLN A 107 4.49 22.88 9.75
CA GLN A 107 4.78 21.50 10.16
C GLN A 107 6.06 20.97 9.51
N LEU A 108 6.25 21.17 8.22
CA LEU A 108 7.47 20.79 7.51
C LEU A 108 8.71 21.50 8.11
N SER A 109 8.59 22.79 8.42
CA SER A 109 9.68 23.60 9.00
C SER A 109 10.05 23.11 10.41
N GLN A 110 9.09 22.61 11.17
CA GLN A 110 9.29 22.05 12.50
C GLN A 110 9.70 20.57 12.48
N GLY A 111 9.48 19.87 11.36
CA GLY A 111 9.64 18.42 11.25
C GLY A 111 8.45 17.65 11.81
N ASP A 112 7.29 18.31 11.95
CA ASP A 112 6.05 17.66 12.37
C ASP A 112 5.45 16.87 11.20
N LEU A 113 5.24 15.59 11.41
CA LEU A 113 4.70 14.63 10.43
C LEU A 113 3.24 14.24 10.72
N SER A 114 2.60 14.86 11.70
CA SER A 114 1.24 14.49 12.12
C SER A 114 0.24 14.52 10.96
N ALA A 115 0.25 15.58 10.14
CA ALA A 115 -0.60 15.69 8.97
C ALA A 115 -0.36 14.55 7.96
N ALA A 116 0.90 14.24 7.66
CA ALA A 116 1.24 13.19 6.71
C ALA A 116 0.68 11.83 7.15
N PHE A 117 0.82 11.52 8.43
CA PHE A 117 0.38 10.24 8.99
C PHE A 117 -1.14 10.19 9.19
N ASP A 118 -1.79 11.25 9.64
CA ASP A 118 -3.25 11.31 9.77
C ASP A 118 -3.94 11.14 8.39
N ILE A 119 -3.46 11.84 7.37
CA ILE A 119 -3.99 11.72 6.00
C ILE A 119 -3.80 10.28 5.48
N TYR A 120 -2.62 9.71 5.74
CA TYR A 120 -2.32 8.35 5.31
C TYR A 120 -3.18 7.31 6.04
N ASP A 121 -3.46 7.51 7.33
CA ASP A 121 -4.32 6.64 8.12
C ASP A 121 -5.76 6.60 7.59
N VAL A 122 -6.32 7.77 7.24
CA VAL A 122 -7.63 7.86 6.58
C VAL A 122 -7.61 7.07 5.25
N MET A 123 -6.59 7.24 4.44
CA MET A 123 -6.43 6.50 3.19
C MET A 123 -6.36 4.98 3.41
N MET A 124 -5.61 4.52 4.42
CA MET A 124 -5.52 3.09 4.75
C MET A 124 -6.87 2.51 5.14
N LYS A 125 -7.63 3.21 6.00
CA LYS A 125 -8.98 2.82 6.42
C LYS A 125 -9.93 2.72 5.24
N ARG A 126 -9.95 3.75 4.38
CA ARG A 126 -10.77 3.75 3.16
C ARG A 126 -10.39 2.63 2.19
N ARG A 127 -9.11 2.36 1.99
CA ARG A 127 -8.66 1.24 1.15
C ARG A 127 -9.10 -0.10 1.72
N TYR A 128 -9.01 -0.29 3.02
CA TYR A 128 -9.51 -1.51 3.66
C TYR A 128 -11.02 -1.70 3.40
N GLU A 129 -11.82 -0.65 3.62
CA GLU A 129 -13.26 -0.67 3.36
C GLU A 129 -13.57 -1.01 1.90
N ARG A 130 -12.87 -0.38 0.96
CA ARG A 130 -13.08 -0.61 -0.47
C ARG A 130 -12.73 -2.03 -0.90
N TYR A 131 -11.62 -2.59 -0.44
CA TYR A 131 -11.28 -3.97 -0.77
C TYR A 131 -12.17 -4.99 -0.06
N THR A 132 -12.63 -4.69 1.15
CA THR A 132 -13.64 -5.51 1.84
C THR A 132 -14.95 -5.53 1.06
N TYR A 133 -15.39 -4.37 0.57
CA TYR A 133 -16.56 -4.28 -0.29
C TYR A 133 -16.35 -5.06 -1.61
N ALA A 134 -15.20 -4.92 -2.25
CA ALA A 134 -14.87 -5.68 -3.45
C ALA A 134 -14.90 -7.20 -3.23
N LEU A 135 -14.43 -7.68 -2.07
CA LEU A 135 -14.52 -9.10 -1.69
C LEU A 135 -15.97 -9.55 -1.58
N SER A 136 -16.85 -8.76 -0.98
CA SER A 136 -18.27 -9.11 -0.83
C SER A 136 -18.98 -9.26 -2.18
N LEU A 137 -18.54 -8.57 -3.22
CA LEU A 137 -19.10 -8.68 -4.57
C LEU A 137 -18.74 -10.00 -5.27
N LEU A 138 -17.80 -10.77 -4.72
CA LEU A 138 -17.38 -12.06 -5.29
C LEU A 138 -18.22 -13.26 -4.79
N ASP A 139 -19.23 -13.03 -3.97
CA ASP A 139 -20.06 -14.10 -3.47
C ASP A 139 -20.86 -14.78 -4.56
N LYS A 140 -21.36 -14.00 -5.49
CA LYS A 140 -22.18 -14.44 -6.62
C LYS A 140 -21.58 -13.91 -7.92
N GLU A 141 -21.67 -14.73 -8.96
CA GLU A 141 -21.32 -14.29 -10.31
C GLU A 141 -22.25 -13.16 -10.73
N PRO A 142 -21.71 -11.97 -11.09
CA PRO A 142 -22.54 -10.85 -11.51
C PRO A 142 -23.17 -11.08 -12.88
N ASP A 143 -24.35 -10.49 -13.10
CA ASP A 143 -24.87 -10.33 -14.45
C ASP A 143 -24.04 -9.29 -15.21
N LEU A 144 -23.50 -9.70 -16.35
CA LEU A 144 -22.66 -8.87 -17.22
C LEU A 144 -23.38 -8.41 -18.49
N ASN A 145 -24.69 -8.68 -18.61
CA ASN A 145 -25.49 -8.30 -19.77
C ASN A 145 -26.00 -6.83 -19.70
N GLY A 146 -25.62 -6.10 -18.66
CA GLY A 146 -25.96 -4.69 -18.49
C GLY A 146 -25.21 -3.77 -19.43
N GLN A 147 -25.55 -2.47 -19.38
CA GLN A 147 -24.87 -1.39 -20.12
C GLN A 147 -24.06 -0.50 -19.16
N ASP A 148 -23.51 -1.10 -18.11
CA ASP A 148 -22.68 -0.38 -17.16
C ASP A 148 -21.43 0.15 -17.85
N GLN A 149 -21.02 1.35 -17.47
CA GLN A 149 -19.82 2.00 -18.00
C GLN A 149 -18.81 2.21 -16.88
N ILE A 150 -17.53 2.09 -17.21
CA ILE A 150 -16.44 2.44 -16.32
C ILE A 150 -15.57 3.52 -16.97
N GLU A 151 -15.32 4.59 -16.23
CA GLU A 151 -14.31 5.57 -16.58
C GLU A 151 -12.93 5.00 -16.21
N ILE A 152 -12.10 4.72 -17.21
CA ILE A 152 -10.78 4.11 -17.02
C ILE A 152 -9.76 5.15 -16.57
N ASP A 153 -9.74 6.32 -17.21
CA ASP A 153 -8.90 7.45 -16.83
C ASP A 153 -9.66 8.36 -15.88
N ARG A 154 -9.34 8.26 -14.60
CA ARG A 154 -9.98 9.03 -13.54
C ARG A 154 -9.07 10.09 -12.91
N GLU A 155 -7.95 10.44 -13.55
CA GLU A 155 -7.03 11.46 -13.02
C GLU A 155 -7.72 12.80 -12.73
N LYS A 156 -8.74 13.16 -13.55
CA LYS A 156 -9.50 14.41 -13.43
C LYS A 156 -10.92 14.21 -12.90
N ALA A 157 -11.29 12.99 -12.52
CA ALA A 157 -12.60 12.72 -11.98
C ALA A 157 -12.74 13.29 -10.56
N ALA A 158 -13.98 13.62 -10.18
CA ALA A 158 -14.26 13.96 -8.79
C ALA A 158 -14.16 12.73 -7.87
N ALA A 159 -13.79 12.96 -6.60
CA ALA A 159 -13.90 11.95 -5.58
C ALA A 159 -15.38 11.61 -5.32
N PRO A 160 -15.68 10.36 -4.92
CA PRO A 160 -17.04 9.97 -4.54
C PRO A 160 -17.58 10.87 -3.42
N GLN A 161 -18.83 11.34 -3.56
CA GLN A 161 -19.44 12.22 -2.57
C GLN A 161 -19.95 11.43 -1.36
N THR A 162 -20.42 10.19 -1.61
CA THR A 162 -21.03 9.32 -0.62
C THR A 162 -20.46 7.90 -0.69
N GLU A 163 -20.69 7.12 0.36
CA GLU A 163 -20.42 5.68 0.33
C GLU A 163 -21.14 4.97 -0.81
N ALA A 164 -22.36 5.37 -1.13
CA ALA A 164 -23.13 4.79 -2.24
C ALA A 164 -22.44 5.06 -3.59
N ASP A 165 -21.90 6.27 -3.80
CA ASP A 165 -21.15 6.61 -5.01
C ASP A 165 -19.85 5.81 -5.10
N ALA A 166 -19.14 5.68 -3.98
CA ALA A 166 -17.95 4.86 -3.89
C ALA A 166 -18.25 3.39 -4.19
N ASN A 167 -19.33 2.85 -3.64
CA ASN A 167 -19.77 1.48 -3.91
C ASN A 167 -20.10 1.28 -5.39
N LYS A 168 -20.86 2.19 -6.01
CA LYS A 168 -21.17 2.13 -7.44
C LYS A 168 -19.90 2.14 -8.31
N LEU A 169 -18.91 2.95 -7.94
CA LEU A 169 -17.62 2.99 -8.63
C LEU A 169 -16.88 1.65 -8.51
N TRP A 170 -16.90 1.04 -7.32
CA TRP A 170 -16.23 -0.23 -7.08
C TRP A 170 -17.00 -1.42 -7.68
N ASP A 171 -18.33 -1.37 -7.77
CA ASP A 171 -19.12 -2.33 -8.56
C ASP A 171 -18.64 -2.40 -10.01
N ALA A 172 -18.52 -1.23 -10.66
CA ALA A 172 -18.04 -1.14 -12.03
C ALA A 172 -16.59 -1.65 -12.15
N ARG A 173 -15.72 -1.33 -11.19
CA ARG A 173 -14.33 -1.78 -11.16
C ARG A 173 -14.21 -3.30 -11.03
N VAL A 174 -14.94 -3.90 -10.09
CA VAL A 174 -14.93 -5.36 -9.90
C VAL A 174 -15.51 -6.08 -11.11
N LYS A 175 -16.62 -5.57 -11.70
CA LYS A 175 -17.16 -6.09 -12.96
C LYS A 175 -16.12 -6.05 -14.09
N ASN A 176 -15.38 -4.94 -14.21
CA ASN A 176 -14.32 -4.82 -15.21
C ASN A 176 -13.19 -5.84 -14.98
N ASP A 177 -12.77 -6.06 -13.73
CA ASP A 177 -11.77 -7.09 -13.38
C ASP A 177 -12.28 -8.50 -13.78
N ILE A 178 -13.55 -8.80 -13.53
CA ILE A 178 -14.20 -10.07 -13.90
C ILE A 178 -14.24 -10.22 -15.43
N ILE A 179 -14.68 -9.18 -16.16
CA ILE A 179 -14.76 -9.20 -17.63
C ILE A 179 -13.38 -9.46 -18.23
N ASN A 180 -12.33 -8.79 -17.75
CA ASN A 180 -10.96 -8.97 -18.24
C ASN A 180 -10.45 -10.41 -18.03
N LEU A 181 -10.90 -11.10 -17.00
CA LEU A 181 -10.56 -12.50 -16.78
C LEU A 181 -11.44 -13.46 -17.61
N LYS A 182 -12.72 -13.14 -17.80
CA LYS A 182 -13.62 -13.89 -18.69
C LYS A 182 -13.16 -13.85 -20.14
N LEU A 183 -12.66 -12.72 -20.62
CA LEU A 183 -12.06 -12.57 -21.96
C LEU A 183 -10.79 -13.43 -22.15
N LYS A 184 -10.24 -13.98 -21.08
CA LYS A 184 -9.14 -14.95 -21.08
C LYS A 184 -9.63 -16.39 -20.83
N ASP A 185 -10.90 -16.68 -21.14
CA ASP A 185 -11.56 -17.96 -21.01
C ASP A 185 -11.55 -18.59 -19.59
N LYS A 186 -11.42 -17.72 -18.55
CA LYS A 186 -11.47 -18.17 -17.17
C LYS A 186 -12.89 -18.46 -16.71
N LYS A 187 -13.09 -19.59 -16.03
CA LYS A 187 -14.35 -19.97 -15.40
C LYS A 187 -14.59 -19.14 -14.13
N TRP A 188 -15.83 -18.98 -13.73
CA TRP A 188 -16.19 -18.21 -12.53
C TRP A 188 -15.43 -18.65 -11.28
N SER A 189 -15.28 -19.95 -11.03
CA SER A 189 -14.53 -20.46 -9.88
C SER A 189 -13.07 -20.00 -9.85
N GLU A 190 -12.40 -19.97 -11.01
CA GLU A 190 -11.02 -19.48 -11.14
C GLU A 190 -10.95 -17.96 -10.97
N ILE A 191 -11.93 -17.23 -11.53
CA ILE A 191 -12.04 -15.77 -11.39
C ILE A 191 -12.21 -15.39 -9.94
N LYS A 192 -13.19 -16.01 -9.25
CA LYS A 192 -13.44 -15.80 -7.83
C LYS A 192 -12.19 -16.05 -6.99
N ALA A 193 -11.53 -17.19 -7.17
CA ALA A 193 -10.30 -17.52 -6.44
C ALA A 193 -9.20 -16.50 -6.69
N LYS A 194 -8.97 -16.10 -7.95
CA LYS A 194 -7.94 -15.14 -8.32
C LYS A 194 -8.21 -13.75 -7.77
N LEU A 195 -9.44 -13.24 -7.86
CA LEU A 195 -9.79 -11.92 -7.35
C LEU A 195 -9.81 -11.90 -5.82
N THR A 196 -10.28 -12.97 -5.17
CA THR A 196 -10.20 -13.12 -3.71
C THR A 196 -8.74 -13.02 -3.24
N LYS A 197 -7.82 -13.75 -3.88
CA LYS A 197 -6.39 -13.66 -3.58
C LYS A 197 -5.86 -12.24 -3.80
N ARG A 198 -6.19 -11.60 -4.94
CA ARG A 198 -5.73 -10.24 -5.30
C ARG A 198 -6.18 -9.18 -4.29
N TYR A 199 -7.45 -9.20 -3.89
CA TYR A 199 -7.97 -8.19 -2.97
C TYR A 199 -7.48 -8.40 -1.54
N ASN A 200 -7.36 -9.65 -1.09
CA ASN A 200 -6.73 -9.96 0.21
C ASN A 200 -5.25 -9.55 0.23
N LEU A 201 -4.52 -9.72 -0.89
CA LEU A 201 -3.16 -9.23 -1.02
C LEU A 201 -3.09 -7.71 -0.89
N ALA A 202 -4.01 -6.99 -1.54
CA ALA A 202 -4.07 -5.53 -1.43
C ALA A 202 -4.31 -5.07 0.02
N ILE A 203 -5.18 -5.78 0.77
CA ILE A 203 -5.39 -5.55 2.21
C ILE A 203 -4.11 -5.85 3.00
N ARG A 204 -3.45 -6.98 2.75
CA ARG A 204 -2.19 -7.35 3.44
C ARG A 204 -1.11 -6.28 3.24
N ARG A 205 -1.01 -5.69 2.05
CA ARG A 205 -0.03 -4.62 1.78
C ARG A 205 -0.22 -3.39 2.66
N LEU A 206 -1.42 -3.15 3.18
CA LEU A 206 -1.64 -2.07 4.15
C LEU A 206 -0.87 -2.31 5.44
N THR A 207 -0.79 -3.57 5.91
CA THR A 207 -0.03 -3.92 7.13
C THR A 207 1.49 -3.86 6.95
N GLN A 208 1.96 -3.81 5.71
CA GLN A 208 3.39 -3.78 5.37
C GLN A 208 3.93 -2.36 5.18
N THR A 209 3.09 -1.34 5.35
CA THR A 209 3.50 0.06 5.24
C THR A 209 4.51 0.40 6.33
N LYS A 210 5.63 1.01 5.94
CA LYS A 210 6.65 1.51 6.85
C LYS A 210 6.55 3.04 6.99
N ALA A 211 7.01 3.59 8.12
CA ALA A 211 7.04 5.04 8.33
C ALA A 211 7.79 5.77 7.21
N ASP A 212 8.93 5.23 6.78
CA ASP A 212 9.72 5.78 5.68
C ASP A 212 8.98 5.87 4.35
N ASP A 213 8.04 4.96 4.08
CA ASP A 213 7.22 5.01 2.86
C ASP A 213 6.31 6.24 2.89
N ILE A 214 5.66 6.51 4.04
CA ILE A 214 4.78 7.66 4.25
C ILE A 214 5.57 8.96 4.12
N VAL A 215 6.69 9.05 4.83
CA VAL A 215 7.59 10.22 4.80
C VAL A 215 8.08 10.50 3.38
N GLN A 216 8.48 9.46 2.64
CA GLN A 216 8.96 9.62 1.27
C GLN A 216 7.86 10.14 0.33
N ILE A 217 6.63 9.63 0.43
CA ILE A 217 5.50 10.11 -0.40
C ILE A 217 5.19 11.57 -0.06
N TYR A 218 5.17 11.91 1.23
CA TYR A 218 4.87 13.25 1.70
C TYR A 218 5.95 14.28 1.31
N LEU A 219 7.21 13.99 1.57
CA LEU A 219 8.32 14.87 1.19
C LEU A 219 8.47 14.98 -0.34
N ASN A 220 8.06 13.97 -1.09
CA ASN A 220 8.00 14.07 -2.55
C ASN A 220 6.80 14.91 -3.04
N ALA A 221 5.70 14.97 -2.29
CA ALA A 221 4.64 15.94 -2.60
C ALA A 221 5.19 17.38 -2.45
N PHE A 222 5.94 17.67 -1.38
CA PHE A 222 6.61 18.96 -1.20
C PHE A 222 7.68 19.22 -2.26
N ALA A 223 8.63 18.31 -2.44
CA ALA A 223 9.78 18.54 -3.35
C ALA A 223 9.33 18.77 -4.80
N ARG A 224 8.32 18.05 -5.27
CA ARG A 224 7.81 18.17 -6.64
C ARG A 224 6.93 19.39 -6.89
N GLU A 225 6.43 20.05 -5.85
CA GLU A 225 5.84 21.39 -5.97
C GLU A 225 6.91 22.47 -6.18
N ILE A 226 8.11 22.25 -5.67
CA ILE A 226 9.22 23.16 -5.94
C ILE A 226 9.71 22.99 -7.37
N ASP A 227 9.97 21.75 -7.78
CA ASP A 227 10.49 21.41 -9.09
C ASP A 227 10.18 19.94 -9.44
N PRO A 228 9.68 19.64 -10.66
CA PRO A 228 9.28 18.27 -11.04
C PRO A 228 10.45 17.27 -11.07
N HIS A 229 11.70 17.72 -11.10
CA HIS A 229 12.90 16.89 -11.11
C HIS A 229 13.52 16.72 -9.71
N THR A 230 13.00 17.43 -8.71
CA THR A 230 13.47 17.32 -7.33
C THR A 230 12.74 16.19 -6.61
N SER A 231 13.49 15.31 -5.95
CA SER A 231 12.94 14.19 -5.20
C SER A 231 13.67 13.97 -3.89
N TYR A 232 12.92 13.56 -2.88
CA TYR A 232 13.43 13.01 -1.64
C TYR A 232 13.50 11.49 -1.74
N LEU A 233 14.60 10.90 -1.32
CA LEU A 233 14.77 9.46 -1.18
C LEU A 233 14.91 9.12 0.31
N SER A 234 14.08 8.18 0.79
CA SER A 234 14.28 7.62 2.14
C SER A 234 15.65 6.96 2.26
N PRO A 235 16.21 6.77 3.46
CA PRO A 235 17.52 6.16 3.63
C PRO A 235 17.68 4.84 2.87
N ARG A 236 16.65 3.99 2.91
CA ARG A 236 16.62 2.71 2.18
C ARG A 236 16.64 2.91 0.66
N THR A 237 15.81 3.79 0.15
CA THR A 237 15.73 4.09 -1.29
C THR A 237 17.02 4.75 -1.77
N ALA A 238 17.60 5.66 -0.98
CA ALA A 238 18.88 6.30 -1.29
C ALA A 238 20.04 5.29 -1.35
N LYS A 239 20.06 4.31 -0.43
CA LYS A 239 21.04 3.22 -0.46
C LYS A 239 20.93 2.43 -1.75
N SER A 240 19.72 1.98 -2.13
CA SER A 240 19.50 1.22 -3.36
C SER A 240 19.86 2.04 -4.61
N PHE A 241 19.55 3.33 -4.63
CA PHE A 241 19.92 4.26 -5.69
C PHE A 241 21.44 4.39 -5.84
N ASN A 242 22.16 4.60 -4.74
CA ASN A 242 23.63 4.70 -4.73
C ASN A 242 24.29 3.38 -5.18
N GLU A 243 23.78 2.24 -4.74
CA GLU A 243 24.24 0.92 -5.20
C GLU A 243 24.08 0.77 -6.72
N SER A 244 22.96 1.23 -7.28
CA SER A 244 22.72 1.18 -8.72
C SER A 244 23.66 2.07 -9.55
N ILE A 245 23.99 3.25 -9.02
CA ILE A 245 24.95 4.17 -9.69
C ILE A 245 26.39 3.65 -9.60
N ASN A 246 26.77 3.14 -8.42
CA ASN A 246 28.14 2.68 -8.20
C ASN A 246 28.45 1.34 -8.91
N LEU A 247 27.49 0.74 -9.62
CA LEU A 247 27.61 -0.53 -10.31
C LEU A 247 28.16 -1.66 -9.43
N SER A 248 28.14 -1.51 -8.11
CA SER A 248 28.56 -2.53 -7.15
C SER A 248 27.37 -3.42 -6.85
N LEU A 249 27.20 -4.49 -7.60
CA LEU A 249 26.19 -5.51 -7.33
C LEU A 249 26.69 -6.44 -6.20
N GLU A 250 26.36 -6.09 -4.97
CA GLU A 250 26.50 -7.00 -3.84
C GLU A 250 25.25 -7.88 -3.75
N GLY A 251 25.41 -9.18 -3.97
CA GLY A 251 24.30 -10.12 -3.93
C GLY A 251 24.60 -11.42 -4.69
N ILE A 252 23.62 -12.30 -4.75
CA ILE A 252 23.75 -13.62 -5.38
C ILE A 252 23.68 -13.59 -6.91
N GLY A 253 23.31 -12.45 -7.50
CA GLY A 253 23.19 -12.31 -8.97
C GLY A 253 21.90 -12.92 -9.52
N THR A 254 20.76 -12.61 -8.92
CA THR A 254 19.44 -12.99 -9.41
C THR A 254 18.61 -11.73 -9.68
N THR A 255 17.81 -11.75 -10.73
CA THR A 255 16.68 -10.83 -10.88
C THR A 255 15.46 -11.52 -10.32
N LEU A 256 14.79 -10.86 -9.38
CA LEU A 256 13.58 -11.36 -8.74
C LEU A 256 12.35 -10.63 -9.28
N GLN A 257 11.21 -11.30 -9.25
CA GLN A 257 9.90 -10.72 -9.54
C GLN A 257 8.90 -11.14 -8.46
N SER A 258 7.94 -10.26 -8.18
CA SER A 258 6.81 -10.56 -7.30
C SER A 258 5.55 -10.64 -8.15
N GLU A 259 4.85 -11.76 -8.08
CA GLU A 259 3.55 -11.98 -8.71
C GLU A 259 2.65 -12.75 -7.75
N ASP A 260 1.43 -12.25 -7.52
CA ASP A 260 0.42 -12.89 -6.66
C ASP A 260 0.94 -13.29 -5.25
N ASP A 261 1.72 -12.44 -4.56
CA ASP A 261 2.36 -12.68 -3.24
C ASP A 261 3.52 -13.69 -3.26
N GLU A 262 3.89 -14.18 -4.40
CA GLU A 262 4.99 -15.09 -4.54
C GLU A 262 6.20 -14.35 -5.13
N ILE A 263 7.36 -14.52 -4.53
CA ILE A 263 8.60 -13.98 -5.06
C ILE A 263 9.35 -15.11 -5.76
N SER A 264 9.63 -14.94 -7.02
CA SER A 264 10.31 -15.93 -7.85
C SER A 264 11.56 -15.38 -8.54
N ILE A 265 12.44 -16.26 -8.94
CA ILE A 265 13.61 -15.94 -9.74
C ILE A 265 13.15 -15.69 -11.17
N LYS A 266 13.31 -14.47 -11.68
CA LYS A 266 13.04 -14.13 -13.07
C LYS A 266 14.17 -14.55 -13.99
N SER A 267 15.42 -14.25 -13.59
CA SER A 267 16.62 -14.59 -14.36
C SER A 267 17.85 -14.66 -13.45
N LEU A 268 18.90 -15.31 -13.94
CA LEU A 268 20.21 -15.38 -13.31
C LEU A 268 21.20 -14.52 -14.09
N VAL A 269 22.07 -13.82 -13.37
CA VAL A 269 23.16 -13.04 -13.98
C VAL A 269 24.30 -13.99 -14.34
N PRO A 270 24.75 -14.05 -15.63
CA PRO A 270 25.83 -14.92 -16.04
C PRO A 270 27.11 -14.70 -15.21
N GLY A 271 27.73 -15.80 -14.76
CA GLY A 271 28.95 -15.77 -13.95
C GLY A 271 28.74 -15.37 -12.49
N ALA A 272 27.52 -15.05 -12.04
CA ALA A 272 27.23 -14.72 -10.67
C ALA A 272 27.11 -15.97 -9.74
N PRO A 273 27.16 -15.82 -8.40
CA PRO A 273 27.11 -16.95 -7.47
C PRO A 273 25.91 -17.87 -7.66
N ALA A 274 24.72 -17.31 -7.88
CA ALA A 274 23.50 -18.10 -8.08
C ALA A 274 23.60 -18.99 -9.32
N GLU A 275 24.06 -18.45 -10.43
CA GLU A 275 24.22 -19.20 -11.68
C GLU A 275 25.32 -20.25 -11.57
N ARG A 276 26.47 -19.89 -10.98
CA ARG A 276 27.58 -20.84 -10.74
C ARG A 276 27.20 -21.99 -9.83
N SER A 277 26.25 -21.78 -8.89
CA SER A 277 25.79 -22.84 -8.00
C SER A 277 25.12 -24.00 -8.73
N LYS A 278 24.51 -23.70 -9.91
CA LYS A 278 23.67 -24.61 -10.70
C LYS A 278 22.50 -25.21 -9.93
N LYS A 279 22.15 -24.60 -8.79
CA LYS A 279 21.08 -25.06 -7.90
C LYS A 279 19.82 -24.23 -8.01
N LEU A 280 19.90 -22.99 -8.55
CA LEU A 280 18.79 -22.04 -8.72
C LEU A 280 18.44 -21.92 -10.19
N HIS A 281 17.15 -21.84 -10.48
CA HIS A 281 16.64 -21.75 -11.86
C HIS A 281 15.57 -20.65 -11.97
N PRO A 282 15.41 -20.06 -13.16
CA PRO A 282 14.26 -19.19 -13.41
C PRO A 282 12.94 -19.90 -13.14
N GLY A 283 12.04 -19.21 -12.47
CA GLY A 283 10.73 -19.72 -12.01
C GLY A 283 10.73 -20.36 -10.63
N ASP A 284 11.89 -20.66 -10.03
CA ASP A 284 11.95 -21.13 -8.65
C ASP A 284 11.40 -20.04 -7.72
N LYS A 285 10.50 -20.42 -6.79
CA LYS A 285 9.92 -19.52 -5.80
C LYS A 285 10.77 -19.51 -4.54
N ILE A 286 10.99 -18.33 -3.97
CA ILE A 286 11.70 -18.17 -2.70
C ILE A 286 10.66 -18.13 -1.59
N ILE A 287 10.67 -19.11 -0.71
CA ILE A 287 9.72 -19.25 0.40
C ILE A 287 10.39 -19.04 1.76
N GLY A 288 11.73 -19.07 1.82
CA GLY A 288 12.46 -18.80 3.04
C GLY A 288 13.83 -18.19 2.78
N VAL A 289 14.33 -17.40 3.74
CA VAL A 289 15.67 -16.81 3.70
C VAL A 289 16.33 -16.90 5.07
N GLY A 290 17.62 -17.21 5.10
CA GLY A 290 18.42 -17.20 6.31
C GLY A 290 19.87 -16.80 6.02
N GLN A 291 20.55 -16.26 7.02
CA GLN A 291 21.97 -15.97 6.92
C GLN A 291 22.79 -17.26 7.04
N ALA A 292 24.10 -17.15 6.99
CA ALA A 292 25.02 -18.31 7.08
C ALA A 292 24.71 -19.23 8.28
N THR A 293 24.30 -18.64 9.40
CA THR A 293 23.89 -19.31 10.64
C THR A 293 22.54 -18.77 11.10
N GLY A 294 21.79 -19.52 11.90
CA GLY A 294 20.48 -19.15 12.40
C GLY A 294 19.33 -19.84 11.65
N ASP A 295 18.13 -19.44 11.95
CA ASP A 295 16.92 -20.03 11.37
C ASP A 295 16.63 -19.48 9.97
N ILE A 296 15.83 -20.22 9.19
CA ILE A 296 15.26 -19.75 7.94
C ILE A 296 13.96 -19.03 8.30
N GLU A 297 13.87 -17.75 7.94
CA GLU A 297 12.65 -16.95 8.06
C GLU A 297 11.72 -17.26 6.89
N ASP A 298 10.44 -17.52 7.17
CA ASP A 298 9.40 -17.63 6.12
C ASP A 298 9.18 -16.26 5.49
N VAL A 299 9.25 -16.20 4.17
CA VAL A 299 9.13 -14.95 3.40
C VAL A 299 7.92 -14.93 2.45
N VAL A 300 7.01 -15.88 2.60
CA VAL A 300 5.78 -15.91 1.81
C VAL A 300 4.94 -14.67 2.10
N GLY A 301 4.61 -13.93 1.05
CA GLY A 301 3.85 -12.69 1.16
C GLY A 301 4.65 -11.46 1.60
N TRP A 302 5.97 -11.55 1.69
CA TRP A 302 6.82 -10.39 1.95
C TRP A 302 6.84 -9.44 0.75
N ARG A 303 7.21 -8.18 1.03
CA ARG A 303 7.56 -7.23 -0.04
C ARG A 303 8.87 -7.67 -0.68
N LEU A 304 8.94 -7.51 -2.02
CA LEU A 304 10.15 -7.86 -2.77
C LEU A 304 11.40 -7.15 -2.24
N GLU A 305 11.25 -5.88 -1.89
CA GLU A 305 12.35 -5.05 -1.38
C GLU A 305 12.89 -5.57 -0.05
N ASP A 306 12.02 -6.05 0.84
CA ASP A 306 12.41 -6.59 2.14
C ASP A 306 13.18 -7.91 2.00
N LEU A 307 12.73 -8.77 1.07
CA LEU A 307 13.47 -9.99 0.74
C LEU A 307 14.82 -9.68 0.09
N VAL A 308 14.86 -8.74 -0.86
CA VAL A 308 16.11 -8.32 -1.52
C VAL A 308 17.13 -7.82 -0.49
N GLU A 309 16.69 -7.05 0.51
CA GLU A 309 17.57 -6.56 1.59
C GLU A 309 18.16 -7.70 2.41
N LYS A 310 17.39 -8.76 2.67
CA LYS A 310 17.87 -9.98 3.39
C LYS A 310 18.82 -10.83 2.55
N ILE A 311 18.61 -10.89 1.23
CA ILE A 311 19.47 -11.67 0.32
C ILE A 311 20.80 -10.95 0.06
N LYS A 312 20.79 -9.62 -0.01
CA LYS A 312 22.00 -8.82 -0.19
C LYS A 312 22.93 -8.96 1.02
N GLY A 313 24.23 -8.92 0.75
CA GLY A 313 25.26 -8.97 1.80
C GLY A 313 26.63 -8.65 1.24
N LYS A 314 27.58 -8.35 2.12
CA LYS A 314 28.98 -8.07 1.75
C LYS A 314 29.59 -9.26 1.01
N LYS A 315 30.50 -8.97 0.07
CA LYS A 315 31.26 -10.01 -0.62
C LYS A 315 31.87 -11.00 0.38
N GLY A 316 31.67 -12.30 0.11
CA GLY A 316 32.14 -13.39 0.97
C GLY A 316 31.17 -13.88 2.04
N THR A 317 30.05 -13.18 2.26
CA THR A 317 28.97 -13.69 3.12
C THR A 317 28.17 -14.78 2.43
N LYS A 318 27.47 -15.60 3.22
CA LYS A 318 26.60 -16.67 2.71
C LYS A 318 25.17 -16.39 3.10
N VAL A 319 24.25 -16.60 2.16
CA VAL A 319 22.81 -16.59 2.38
C VAL A 319 22.26 -17.97 2.05
N ARG A 320 21.28 -18.44 2.81
CA ARG A 320 20.55 -19.67 2.56
C ARG A 320 19.13 -19.32 2.08
N LEU A 321 18.72 -19.96 1.01
CA LEU A 321 17.38 -19.77 0.46
C LEU A 321 16.63 -21.09 0.53
N GLU A 322 15.43 -21.06 1.09
CA GLU A 322 14.48 -22.14 0.89
C GLU A 322 13.67 -21.85 -0.36
N ILE A 323 13.70 -22.76 -1.29
CA ILE A 323 13.04 -22.61 -2.58
C ILE A 323 12.04 -23.72 -2.84
N GLU A 324 10.95 -23.37 -3.49
CA GLU A 324 10.01 -24.28 -4.14
C GLU A 324 10.34 -24.32 -5.64
N PRO A 325 10.74 -25.49 -6.18
CA PRO A 325 11.17 -25.58 -7.58
C PRO A 325 10.02 -25.28 -8.56
N ALA A 326 10.31 -24.54 -9.64
CA ALA A 326 9.33 -24.24 -10.70
C ALA A 326 8.69 -25.49 -11.32
N LYS A 327 9.45 -26.60 -11.37
CA LYS A 327 9.00 -27.89 -11.92
C LYS A 327 8.20 -28.72 -10.92
N GLY A 328 7.90 -28.17 -9.74
CA GLY A 328 7.29 -28.91 -8.64
C GLY A 328 8.28 -29.78 -7.87
N GLY A 329 7.82 -30.34 -6.74
CA GLY A 329 8.62 -31.15 -5.85
C GLY A 329 8.68 -30.56 -4.44
N LYS A 330 9.48 -31.18 -3.57
CA LYS A 330 9.67 -30.70 -2.20
C LYS A 330 10.54 -29.44 -2.19
N SER A 331 10.24 -28.53 -1.26
CA SER A 331 11.13 -27.39 -0.97
C SER A 331 12.53 -27.87 -0.57
N ARG A 332 13.52 -27.06 -0.82
CA ARG A 332 14.92 -27.36 -0.50
C ARG A 332 15.68 -26.09 -0.12
N ILE A 333 16.63 -26.23 0.78
CA ILE A 333 17.54 -25.15 1.19
C ILE A 333 18.82 -25.22 0.36
N ILE A 334 19.20 -24.08 -0.18
CA ILE A 334 20.40 -23.89 -1.02
C ILE A 334 21.32 -22.88 -0.40
#